data_5fbe302306c9adcdc03ef4fe17c122ca
#
_entry.id   5fbe302306c9adcdc03ef4fe17c122ca
#
_cell.length_a   1.000
_cell.length_b   1.000
_cell.length_c   1.000
_cell.angle_alpha   90.00
_cell.angle_beta   90.00
_cell.angle_gamma   90.00
#
_symmetry.space_group_name_H-M   'P 1'
#
loop_
_entity.id
_entity.type
_entity.pdbx_description
1 polymer ?
#
loop_
_entity_poly.entity_id
_entity_poly.type
_entity_poly.pdbx_seq_one_letter_code
_entity_poly.pdbx_strand_id
1 'polypeptide(L)'
;MYVFHMGIGGAAGASLCAQLFTTVCCLMILCTKKTDPIHLSQFMIRKEYWKKIFKTAVSPFGISLTPSLLILYHNVACLKFGGDLAVNAYALISSTVGSYRVLLIGVAEGIQPLASYAYGAHDFHAIRKIRNKAVITAMGVSFFLFIFTIATARFYPAIYGYEGEAAELGYHAVMVTAAQLIFTGLVRVTNSFFYSVGKDKYSLFMIYFDPLIMTPLTIVILPRIFGLDGIWITAVVTQFILNIVAFGMFASHERQMKRMEAEKALAGK
;
A
#
# COMPACT_ATOMS: atom_id res chain seq x y z
N MET A 1 -10.25 23.23 12.78
CA MET A 1 -9.81 24.46 12.12
C MET A 1 -10.95 25.49 12.05
N TYR A 2 -12.08 25.18 11.41
CA TYR A 2 -13.15 26.15 11.16
C TYR A 2 -13.95 26.58 12.41
N VAL A 3 -14.20 25.68 13.36
CA VAL A 3 -15.05 25.98 14.54
C VAL A 3 -14.28 26.65 15.69
N PHE A 4 -13.03 26.18 15.94
CA PHE A 4 -12.24 26.69 17.08
C PHE A 4 -11.13 27.67 16.68
N HIS A 5 -10.99 28.04 15.43
CA HIS A 5 -9.98 28.96 14.87
C HIS A 5 -8.52 28.68 15.34
N MET A 6 -8.22 27.44 15.74
CA MET A 6 -6.92 27.04 16.30
C MET A 6 -5.82 26.80 15.24
N GLY A 7 -6.10 27.01 13.95
CA GLY A 7 -5.11 26.86 12.88
C GLY A 7 -4.45 25.47 12.85
N ILE A 8 -3.15 25.47 12.57
CA ILE A 8 -2.32 24.22 12.49
C ILE A 8 -2.24 23.51 13.84
N GLY A 9 -2.19 24.26 14.96
CA GLY A 9 -2.19 23.70 16.31
C GLY A 9 -3.45 22.89 16.63
N GLY A 10 -4.62 23.32 16.13
CA GLY A 10 -5.87 22.58 16.27
C GLY A 10 -5.89 21.27 15.49
N ALA A 11 -5.28 21.23 14.30
CA ALA A 11 -5.15 20.00 13.52
C ALA A 11 -4.23 18.98 14.22
N ALA A 12 -3.09 19.45 14.74
CA ALA A 12 -2.17 18.62 15.52
C ALA A 12 -2.83 18.07 16.79
N GLY A 13 -3.56 18.93 17.52
CA GLY A 13 -4.31 18.54 18.71
C GLY A 13 -5.38 17.49 18.43
N ALA A 14 -6.13 17.61 17.34
CA ALA A 14 -7.12 16.60 16.92
C ALA A 14 -6.49 15.25 16.63
N SER A 15 -5.34 15.22 15.94
CA SER A 15 -4.59 14.00 15.68
C SER A 15 -4.09 13.35 16.98
N LEU A 16 -3.60 14.15 17.93
CA LEU A 16 -3.16 13.67 19.25
C LEU A 16 -4.33 13.07 20.05
N CYS A 17 -5.48 13.71 20.07
CA CYS A 17 -6.68 13.21 20.74
C CYS A 17 -7.15 11.87 20.13
N ALA A 18 -7.14 11.76 18.80
CA ALA A 18 -7.50 10.51 18.11
C ALA A 18 -6.55 9.36 18.47
N GLN A 19 -5.24 9.62 18.50
CA GLN A 19 -4.24 8.63 18.89
C GLN A 19 -4.38 8.21 20.35
N LEU A 20 -4.58 9.16 21.27
CA LEU A 20 -4.82 8.87 22.68
C LEU A 20 -6.09 8.04 22.89
N PHE A 21 -7.18 8.40 22.21
CA PHE A 21 -8.43 7.65 22.28
C PHE A 21 -8.24 6.19 21.82
N THR A 22 -7.57 6.00 20.68
CA THR A 22 -7.27 4.64 20.17
C THR A 22 -6.42 3.86 21.16
N THR A 23 -5.39 4.49 21.74
CA THR A 23 -4.50 3.85 22.73
C THR A 23 -5.28 3.43 23.98
N VAL A 24 -6.14 4.31 24.51
CA VAL A 24 -6.98 4.00 25.67
C VAL A 24 -7.93 2.85 25.38
N CYS A 25 -8.58 2.84 24.21
CA CYS A 25 -9.46 1.74 23.81
C CYS A 25 -8.70 0.41 23.71
N CYS A 26 -7.51 0.41 23.12
CA CYS A 26 -6.68 -0.81 23.03
C CYS A 26 -6.26 -1.30 24.42
N LEU A 27 -5.85 -0.41 25.32
CA LEU A 27 -5.50 -0.77 26.71
C LEU A 27 -6.70 -1.32 27.46
N MET A 28 -7.88 -0.72 27.32
CA MET A 28 -9.11 -1.24 27.95
C MET A 28 -9.43 -2.66 27.48
N ILE A 29 -9.31 -2.93 26.17
CA ILE A 29 -9.55 -4.27 25.62
C ILE A 29 -8.53 -5.27 26.17
N LEU A 30 -7.25 -4.90 26.26
CA LEU A 30 -6.20 -5.74 26.80
C LEU A 30 -6.42 -6.06 28.30
N CYS A 31 -6.86 -5.06 29.08
CA CYS A 31 -7.10 -5.24 30.52
C CYS A 31 -8.40 -5.99 30.82
N THR A 32 -9.41 -5.92 29.94
CA THR A 32 -10.72 -6.56 30.17
C THR A 32 -10.81 -7.99 29.66
N LYS A 33 -9.95 -8.39 28.72
CA LYS A 33 -9.93 -9.79 28.26
C LYS A 33 -9.39 -10.72 29.34
N LYS A 34 -10.29 -11.54 29.91
CA LYS A 34 -10.00 -12.57 30.94
C LYS A 34 -9.15 -13.76 30.42
N THR A 35 -8.88 -13.83 29.12
CA THR A 35 -8.33 -15.04 28.48
C THR A 35 -6.82 -15.20 28.63
N ASP A 36 -6.05 -14.12 28.72
CA ASP A 36 -4.60 -14.14 28.99
C ASP A 36 -4.16 -12.79 29.53
N PRO A 37 -4.14 -12.59 30.86
CA PRO A 37 -3.63 -11.34 31.44
C PRO A 37 -2.14 -11.22 31.12
N ILE A 38 -1.76 -10.12 30.47
CA ILE A 38 -0.36 -9.81 30.22
C ILE A 38 0.30 -9.50 31.56
N HIS A 39 1.11 -10.43 32.06
CA HIS A 39 1.91 -10.20 33.26
C HIS A 39 3.16 -9.36 32.95
N LEU A 40 3.43 -8.36 33.77
CA LEU A 40 4.65 -7.53 33.63
C LEU A 40 5.94 -8.36 33.63
N SER A 41 5.94 -9.54 34.29
CA SER A 41 7.04 -10.50 34.26
C SER A 41 7.35 -11.12 32.88
N GLN A 42 6.40 -11.04 31.93
CA GLN A 42 6.56 -11.54 30.56
C GLN A 42 7.29 -10.53 29.66
N PHE A 43 7.50 -9.29 30.11
CA PHE A 43 8.27 -8.28 29.39
C PHE A 43 9.79 -8.47 29.44
N MET A 44 10.28 -9.64 29.87
CA MET A 44 11.72 -9.94 29.78
C MET A 44 12.13 -10.14 28.32
N ILE A 45 12.80 -9.13 27.80
CA ILE A 45 13.32 -9.12 26.43
C ILE A 45 14.54 -10.03 26.36
N ARG A 46 14.40 -11.25 25.83
CA ARG A 46 15.53 -12.14 25.56
C ARG A 46 16.15 -11.77 24.19
N LYS A 47 17.48 -11.76 24.11
CA LYS A 47 18.22 -11.45 22.87
C LYS A 47 17.79 -12.29 21.65
N GLU A 48 17.34 -13.51 21.87
CA GLU A 48 16.87 -14.44 20.84
C GLU A 48 15.62 -13.91 20.09
N TYR A 49 14.73 -13.22 20.82
CA TYR A 49 13.53 -12.64 20.24
C TYR A 49 13.81 -11.40 19.39
N TRP A 50 14.83 -10.62 19.73
CA TRP A 50 15.22 -9.44 18.96
C TRP A 50 15.49 -9.76 17.50
N LYS A 51 16.28 -10.81 17.23
CA LYS A 51 16.60 -11.22 15.87
C LYS A 51 15.34 -11.61 15.08
N LYS A 52 14.38 -12.31 15.71
CA LYS A 52 13.09 -12.64 15.09
C LYS A 52 12.24 -11.40 14.84
N ILE A 53 12.13 -10.51 15.83
CA ILE A 53 11.36 -9.26 15.74
C ILE A 53 11.90 -8.40 14.60
N PHE A 54 13.21 -8.14 14.58
CA PHE A 54 13.82 -7.34 13.51
C PHE A 54 13.61 -7.96 12.13
N LYS A 55 13.79 -9.26 11.98
CA LYS A 55 13.57 -9.94 10.71
C LYS A 55 12.12 -9.80 10.21
N THR A 56 11.15 -9.91 11.10
CA THR A 56 9.72 -9.78 10.75
C THR A 56 9.33 -8.32 10.53
N ALA A 57 9.93 -7.37 11.27
CA ALA A 57 9.64 -5.94 11.17
C ALA A 57 10.11 -5.29 9.86
N VAL A 58 11.04 -5.90 9.12
CA VAL A 58 11.56 -5.34 7.86
C VAL A 58 10.43 -5.13 6.83
N SER A 59 9.47 -6.05 6.72
CA SER A 59 8.33 -5.91 5.78
C SER A 59 7.39 -4.76 6.15
N PRO A 60 6.83 -4.67 7.37
CA PRO A 60 5.99 -3.54 7.77
C PRO A 60 6.73 -2.20 7.72
N PHE A 61 8.01 -2.18 8.07
CA PHE A 61 8.84 -0.99 7.96
C PHE A 61 8.93 -0.50 6.50
N GLY A 62 9.17 -1.40 5.55
CA GLY A 62 9.19 -1.07 4.13
C GLY A 62 7.84 -0.56 3.63
N ILE A 63 6.72 -1.16 4.05
CA ILE A 63 5.37 -0.69 3.71
C ILE A 63 5.16 0.76 4.18
N SER A 64 5.63 1.11 5.37
CA SER A 64 5.51 2.46 5.94
C SER A 64 6.49 3.46 5.32
N LEU A 65 7.69 3.02 4.95
CA LEU A 65 8.73 3.86 4.35
C LEU A 65 8.44 4.19 2.88
N THR A 66 7.90 3.25 2.13
CA THR A 66 7.65 3.39 0.68
C THR A 66 6.91 4.67 0.30
N PRO A 67 5.77 5.04 0.91
CA PRO A 67 5.06 6.27 0.55
C PRO A 67 5.91 7.52 0.70
N SER A 68 6.71 7.60 1.77
CA SER A 68 7.59 8.75 2.04
C SER A 68 8.67 8.90 0.97
N LEU A 69 9.30 7.79 0.56
CA LEU A 69 10.28 7.80 -0.53
C LEU A 69 9.66 8.21 -1.87
N LEU A 70 8.48 7.68 -2.18
CA LEU A 70 7.78 8.03 -3.43
C LEU A 70 7.43 9.52 -3.47
N ILE A 71 6.91 10.07 -2.37
CA ILE A 71 6.61 11.51 -2.26
C ILE A 71 7.89 12.34 -2.46
N LEU A 72 8.99 11.94 -1.83
CA LEU A 72 10.26 12.65 -1.96
C LEU A 72 10.73 12.67 -3.42
N TYR A 73 10.77 11.53 -4.10
CA TYR A 73 11.22 11.44 -5.48
C TYR A 73 10.37 12.28 -6.43
N HIS A 74 9.05 12.20 -6.29
CA HIS A 74 8.14 12.97 -7.14
C HIS A 74 8.24 14.48 -6.87
N ASN A 75 8.34 14.91 -5.60
CA ASN A 75 8.50 16.32 -5.27
C ASN A 75 9.79 16.90 -5.86
N VAL A 76 10.92 16.18 -5.75
CA VAL A 76 12.20 16.60 -6.33
C VAL A 76 12.10 16.70 -7.86
N ALA A 77 11.45 15.73 -8.49
CA ALA A 77 11.25 15.75 -9.94
C ALA A 77 10.31 16.89 -10.37
N CYS A 78 9.17 17.07 -9.68
CA CYS A 78 8.24 18.16 -9.95
C CYS A 78 8.90 19.54 -9.84
N LEU A 79 9.67 19.76 -8.77
CA LEU A 79 10.39 21.02 -8.58
C LEU A 79 11.37 21.29 -9.74
N LYS A 80 12.06 20.24 -10.22
CA LYS A 80 13.05 20.36 -11.29
C LYS A 80 12.42 20.62 -12.67
N PHE A 81 11.30 20.00 -12.99
CA PHE A 81 10.70 20.02 -14.34
C PHE A 81 9.53 20.99 -14.51
N GLY A 82 8.86 21.38 -13.41
CA GLY A 82 7.67 22.23 -13.45
C GLY A 82 7.55 23.25 -12.32
N GLY A 83 8.59 23.37 -11.47
CA GLY A 83 8.61 24.32 -10.36
C GLY A 83 7.51 24.09 -9.31
N ASP A 84 7.18 25.15 -8.59
CA ASP A 84 6.20 25.09 -7.48
C ASP A 84 4.79 24.69 -7.95
N LEU A 85 4.43 25.06 -9.17
CA LEU A 85 3.13 24.70 -9.73
C LEU A 85 2.97 23.18 -9.89
N ALA A 86 4.01 22.49 -10.34
CA ALA A 86 4.02 21.03 -10.45
C ALA A 86 4.05 20.33 -9.09
N VAL A 87 4.71 20.91 -8.09
CA VAL A 87 4.70 20.41 -6.70
C VAL A 87 3.30 20.49 -6.12
N ASN A 88 2.59 21.59 -6.36
CA ASN A 88 1.19 21.76 -5.94
C ASN A 88 0.27 20.73 -6.62
N ALA A 89 0.41 20.52 -7.92
CA ALA A 89 -0.33 19.48 -8.65
C ALA A 89 -0.03 18.08 -8.10
N TYR A 90 1.21 17.79 -7.72
CA TYR A 90 1.57 16.52 -7.11
C TYR A 90 1.00 16.37 -5.69
N ALA A 91 0.93 17.45 -4.91
CA ALA A 91 0.27 17.43 -3.60
C ALA A 91 -1.22 17.06 -3.72
N LEU A 92 -1.91 17.56 -4.75
CA LEU A 92 -3.28 17.18 -5.07
C LEU A 92 -3.39 15.68 -5.38
N ILE A 93 -2.51 15.16 -6.26
CA ILE A 93 -2.47 13.74 -6.62
C ILE A 93 -2.22 12.87 -5.38
N SER A 94 -1.19 13.19 -4.60
CA SER A 94 -0.79 12.38 -3.45
C SER A 94 -1.88 12.33 -2.38
N SER A 95 -2.62 13.40 -2.19
CA SER A 95 -3.75 13.44 -1.26
C SER A 95 -4.95 12.63 -1.77
N THR A 96 -5.32 12.81 -3.04
CA THR A 96 -6.47 12.13 -3.65
C THR A 96 -6.21 10.63 -3.82
N VAL A 97 -5.18 10.29 -4.58
CA VAL A 97 -4.82 8.89 -4.87
C VAL A 97 -4.32 8.18 -3.60
N GLY A 98 -3.65 8.90 -2.71
CA GLY A 98 -3.22 8.40 -1.40
C GLY A 98 -4.40 7.92 -0.56
N SER A 99 -5.49 8.67 -0.51
CA SER A 99 -6.71 8.29 0.21
C SER A 99 -7.34 7.00 -0.35
N TYR A 100 -7.35 6.84 -1.66
CA TYR A 100 -7.86 5.62 -2.29
C TYR A 100 -6.97 4.40 -2.06
N ARG A 101 -5.66 4.59 -1.97
CA ARG A 101 -4.74 3.51 -1.60
C ARG A 101 -5.03 2.93 -0.22
N VAL A 102 -5.52 3.72 0.73
CA VAL A 102 -5.92 3.22 2.06
C VAL A 102 -7.05 2.21 1.96
N LEU A 103 -8.04 2.44 1.09
CA LEU A 103 -9.13 1.48 0.86
C LEU A 103 -8.59 0.15 0.31
N LEU A 104 -7.65 0.21 -0.64
CA LEU A 104 -7.02 -0.99 -1.21
C LEU A 104 -6.14 -1.73 -0.19
N ILE A 105 -5.50 -1.02 0.72
CA ILE A 105 -4.77 -1.61 1.86
C ILE A 105 -5.76 -2.38 2.75
N GLY A 106 -6.93 -1.79 3.07
CA GLY A 106 -7.95 -2.47 3.85
C GLY A 106 -8.41 -3.81 3.25
N VAL A 107 -8.63 -3.85 1.92
CA VAL A 107 -8.93 -5.09 1.20
C VAL A 107 -7.78 -6.10 1.31
N ALA A 108 -6.54 -5.64 1.14
CA ALA A 108 -5.36 -6.49 1.17
C ALA A 108 -5.05 -7.03 2.58
N GLU A 109 -5.23 -6.22 3.62
CA GLU A 109 -5.01 -6.65 5.02
C GLU A 109 -6.12 -7.56 5.53
N GLY A 110 -7.36 -7.38 5.04
CA GLY A 110 -8.49 -8.22 5.40
C GLY A 110 -8.31 -9.71 5.05
N ILE A 111 -7.46 -10.03 4.08
CA ILE A 111 -7.17 -11.43 3.72
C ILE A 111 -6.10 -12.09 4.60
N GLN A 112 -5.29 -11.30 5.31
CA GLN A 112 -4.14 -11.81 6.06
C GLN A 112 -4.52 -12.89 7.09
N PRO A 113 -5.51 -12.68 7.99
CA PRO A 113 -5.88 -13.70 8.96
C PRO A 113 -6.41 -14.97 8.30
N LEU A 114 -7.19 -14.83 7.23
CA LEU A 114 -7.76 -15.97 6.51
C LEU A 114 -6.68 -16.79 5.81
N ALA A 115 -5.75 -16.12 5.11
CA ALA A 115 -4.67 -16.77 4.39
C ALA A 115 -3.67 -17.42 5.34
N SER A 116 -3.34 -16.76 6.46
CA SER A 116 -2.45 -17.30 7.48
C SER A 116 -3.05 -18.54 8.17
N TYR A 117 -4.34 -18.52 8.48
CA TYR A 117 -5.04 -19.67 9.06
C TYR A 117 -5.06 -20.85 8.10
N ALA A 118 -5.46 -20.65 6.85
CA ALA A 118 -5.49 -21.70 5.84
C ALA A 118 -4.09 -22.28 5.57
N TYR A 119 -3.06 -21.42 5.60
CA TYR A 119 -1.68 -21.86 5.43
C TYR A 119 -1.21 -22.71 6.61
N GLY A 120 -1.52 -22.31 7.85
CA GLY A 120 -1.21 -23.09 9.05
C GLY A 120 -1.94 -24.44 9.09
N ALA A 121 -3.16 -24.51 8.55
CA ALA A 121 -3.95 -25.73 8.41
C ALA A 121 -3.49 -26.62 7.23
N HIS A 122 -2.52 -26.18 6.42
CA HIS A 122 -2.09 -26.86 5.19
C HIS A 122 -3.23 -27.16 4.20
N ASP A 123 -4.27 -26.29 4.18
CA ASP A 123 -5.39 -26.37 3.26
C ASP A 123 -5.10 -25.54 1.98
N PHE A 124 -4.44 -26.21 1.03
CA PHE A 124 -4.07 -25.58 -0.25
C PHE A 124 -5.29 -25.16 -1.08
N HIS A 125 -6.43 -25.84 -0.94
CA HIS A 125 -7.65 -25.47 -1.64
C HIS A 125 -8.21 -24.14 -1.11
N ALA A 126 -8.29 -24.00 0.22
CA ALA A 126 -8.72 -22.75 0.86
C ALA A 126 -7.77 -21.60 0.51
N ILE A 127 -6.44 -21.82 0.52
CA ILE A 127 -5.45 -20.80 0.13
C ILE A 127 -5.72 -20.26 -1.27
N ARG A 128 -5.94 -21.14 -2.26
CA ARG A 128 -6.25 -20.74 -3.64
C ARG A 128 -7.55 -19.95 -3.73
N LYS A 129 -8.58 -20.42 -3.04
CA LYS A 129 -9.89 -19.78 -3.01
C LYS A 129 -9.83 -18.37 -2.40
N ILE A 130 -9.11 -18.22 -1.28
CA ILE A 130 -8.91 -16.93 -0.61
C ILE A 130 -8.14 -15.99 -1.53
N ARG A 131 -7.00 -16.43 -2.09
CA ARG A 131 -6.19 -15.65 -3.03
C ARG A 131 -7.01 -15.16 -4.22
N ASN A 132 -7.72 -16.05 -4.89
CA ASN A 132 -8.48 -15.71 -6.10
C ASN A 132 -9.61 -14.72 -5.78
N LYS A 133 -10.35 -14.94 -4.69
CA LYS A 133 -11.37 -13.98 -4.25
C LYS A 133 -10.77 -12.63 -3.92
N ALA A 134 -9.64 -12.60 -3.21
CA ALA A 134 -8.96 -11.35 -2.87
C ALA A 134 -8.50 -10.57 -4.10
N VAL A 135 -7.93 -11.26 -5.10
CA VAL A 135 -7.52 -10.65 -6.36
C VAL A 135 -8.72 -10.05 -7.10
N ILE A 136 -9.81 -10.82 -7.24
CA ILE A 136 -11.02 -10.35 -7.93
C ILE A 136 -11.61 -9.14 -7.19
N THR A 137 -11.73 -9.19 -5.87
CA THR A 137 -12.26 -8.07 -5.07
C THR A 137 -11.37 -6.84 -5.20
N ALA A 138 -10.05 -6.99 -5.08
CA ALA A 138 -9.12 -5.86 -5.20
C ALA A 138 -9.13 -5.26 -6.60
N MET A 139 -9.18 -6.07 -7.65
CA MET A 139 -9.30 -5.57 -9.02
C MET A 139 -10.63 -4.84 -9.26
N GLY A 140 -11.74 -5.37 -8.73
CA GLY A 140 -13.04 -4.71 -8.81
C GLY A 140 -13.06 -3.36 -8.10
N VAL A 141 -12.53 -3.30 -6.87
CA VAL A 141 -12.40 -2.04 -6.12
C VAL A 141 -11.45 -1.07 -6.83
N SER A 142 -10.33 -1.54 -7.33
CA SER A 142 -9.37 -0.73 -8.09
C SER A 142 -9.98 -0.11 -9.34
N PHE A 143 -10.72 -0.89 -10.10
CA PHE A 143 -11.41 -0.43 -11.29
C PHE A 143 -12.53 0.56 -10.96
N PHE A 144 -13.28 0.31 -9.91
CA PHE A 144 -14.28 1.26 -9.41
C PHE A 144 -13.64 2.59 -9.02
N LEU A 145 -12.55 2.56 -8.24
CA LEU A 145 -11.83 3.76 -7.83
C LEU A 145 -11.22 4.52 -9.02
N PHE A 146 -10.75 3.83 -10.04
CA PHE A 146 -10.29 4.43 -11.28
C PHE A 146 -11.41 5.20 -11.98
N ILE A 147 -12.56 4.56 -12.21
CA ILE A 147 -13.73 5.22 -12.84
C ILE A 147 -14.20 6.40 -11.99
N PHE A 148 -14.30 6.19 -10.68
CA PHE A 148 -14.72 7.24 -9.74
C PHE A 148 -13.76 8.44 -9.76
N THR A 149 -12.46 8.20 -9.81
CA THR A 149 -11.45 9.27 -9.90
C THR A 149 -11.60 10.07 -11.19
N ILE A 150 -11.77 9.39 -12.32
CA ILE A 150 -11.97 10.08 -13.62
C ILE A 150 -13.28 10.88 -13.61
N ALA A 151 -14.38 10.30 -13.14
CA ALA A 151 -15.67 10.97 -13.09
C ALA A 151 -15.68 12.22 -12.20
N THR A 152 -14.87 12.20 -11.15
CA THR A 152 -14.79 13.30 -10.17
C THR A 152 -13.55 14.18 -10.34
N ALA A 153 -12.70 13.92 -11.33
CA ALA A 153 -11.40 14.60 -11.52
C ALA A 153 -11.48 16.13 -11.53
N ARG A 154 -12.53 16.70 -12.12
CA ARG A 154 -12.74 18.15 -12.19
C ARG A 154 -13.04 18.81 -10.83
N PHE A 155 -13.52 18.05 -9.86
CA PHE A 155 -13.87 18.59 -8.56
C PHE A 155 -12.67 18.72 -7.61
N TYR A 156 -11.61 17.92 -7.82
CA TYR A 156 -10.48 17.90 -6.89
C TYR A 156 -9.74 19.22 -6.80
N PRO A 157 -9.38 19.91 -7.91
CA PRO A 157 -8.71 21.21 -7.80
C PRO A 157 -9.53 22.22 -6.98
N ALA A 158 -10.84 22.29 -7.21
CA ALA A 158 -11.73 23.18 -6.47
C ALA A 158 -11.82 22.84 -4.98
N ILE A 159 -11.88 21.55 -4.60
CA ILE A 159 -11.90 21.10 -3.21
C ILE A 159 -10.63 21.52 -2.46
N TYR A 160 -9.49 21.49 -3.16
CA TYR A 160 -8.20 21.87 -2.59
C TYR A 160 -7.87 23.38 -2.74
N GLY A 161 -8.79 24.16 -3.31
CA GLY A 161 -8.65 25.63 -3.44
C GLY A 161 -7.68 26.05 -4.55
N TYR A 162 -7.45 25.20 -5.53
CA TYR A 162 -6.65 25.56 -6.72
C TYR A 162 -7.53 26.24 -7.77
N GLU A 163 -7.02 27.33 -8.36
CA GLU A 163 -7.68 28.12 -9.40
C GLU A 163 -6.73 28.35 -10.58
N GLY A 164 -7.30 28.72 -11.74
CA GLY A 164 -6.54 29.07 -12.93
C GLY A 164 -5.64 27.94 -13.45
N GLU A 165 -4.40 28.26 -13.78
CA GLU A 165 -3.41 27.33 -14.37
C GLU A 165 -3.10 26.15 -13.44
N ALA A 166 -3.07 26.38 -12.12
CA ALA A 166 -2.85 25.33 -11.14
C ALA A 166 -3.99 24.31 -11.11
N ALA A 167 -5.22 24.74 -11.34
CA ALA A 167 -6.38 23.85 -11.38
C ALA A 167 -6.36 22.97 -12.65
N GLU A 168 -5.99 23.56 -13.81
CA GLU A 168 -5.88 22.81 -15.06
C GLU A 168 -4.76 21.78 -15.02
N LEU A 169 -3.59 22.17 -14.55
CA LEU A 169 -2.46 21.25 -14.36
C LEU A 169 -2.80 20.14 -13.37
N GLY A 170 -3.45 20.48 -12.26
CA GLY A 170 -3.90 19.51 -11.28
C GLY A 170 -4.91 18.51 -11.82
N TYR A 171 -5.89 18.98 -12.60
CA TYR A 171 -6.86 18.13 -13.28
C TYR A 171 -6.17 17.16 -14.26
N HIS A 172 -5.30 17.68 -15.14
CA HIS A 172 -4.55 16.86 -16.08
C HIS A 172 -3.69 15.80 -15.36
N ALA A 173 -2.97 16.20 -14.35
CA ALA A 173 -2.13 15.32 -13.55
C ALA A 173 -2.92 14.20 -12.85
N VAL A 174 -4.10 14.50 -12.32
CA VAL A 174 -5.00 13.49 -11.71
C VAL A 174 -5.50 12.52 -12.79
N MET A 175 -5.92 13.00 -13.94
CA MET A 175 -6.41 12.16 -15.03
C MET A 175 -5.37 11.16 -15.52
N VAL A 176 -4.13 11.59 -15.73
CA VAL A 176 -3.02 10.70 -16.13
C VAL A 176 -2.70 9.69 -15.01
N THR A 177 -2.56 10.19 -13.79
CA THR A 177 -2.13 9.36 -12.65
C THR A 177 -3.22 8.39 -12.18
N ALA A 178 -4.50 8.66 -12.44
CA ALA A 178 -5.60 7.78 -12.07
C ALA A 178 -5.44 6.35 -12.63
N ALA A 179 -4.83 6.20 -13.80
CA ALA A 179 -4.60 4.89 -14.44
C ALA A 179 -3.78 3.93 -13.56
N GLN A 180 -2.93 4.42 -12.65
CA GLN A 180 -2.20 3.58 -11.71
C GLN A 180 -3.14 2.78 -10.78
N LEU A 181 -4.34 3.31 -10.47
CA LEU A 181 -5.28 2.68 -9.56
C LEU A 181 -5.70 1.29 -10.07
N ILE A 182 -5.83 1.11 -11.39
CA ILE A 182 -6.18 -0.19 -12.00
C ILE A 182 -5.20 -1.27 -11.55
N PHE A 183 -3.92 -0.92 -11.43
CA PHE A 183 -2.83 -1.85 -11.15
C PHE A 183 -2.55 -1.98 -9.64
N THR A 184 -2.89 -0.98 -8.83
CA THR A 184 -2.51 -0.90 -7.42
C THR A 184 -3.12 -2.03 -6.58
N GLY A 185 -4.35 -2.44 -6.86
CA GLY A 185 -5.05 -3.46 -6.07
C GLY A 185 -4.36 -4.82 -6.09
N LEU A 186 -3.95 -5.28 -7.28
CA LEU A 186 -3.25 -6.57 -7.40
C LEU A 186 -1.91 -6.55 -6.67
N VAL A 187 -1.14 -5.46 -6.80
CA VAL A 187 0.15 -5.29 -6.09
C VAL A 187 -0.05 -5.38 -4.58
N ARG A 188 -1.08 -4.72 -4.04
CA ARG A 188 -1.38 -4.73 -2.60
C ARG A 188 -1.76 -6.12 -2.11
N VAL A 189 -2.67 -6.80 -2.80
CA VAL A 189 -3.06 -8.17 -2.47
C VAL A 189 -1.87 -9.13 -2.56
N THR A 190 -1.01 -8.98 -3.56
CA THR A 190 0.19 -9.81 -3.72
C THR A 190 1.12 -9.67 -2.51
N ASN A 191 1.40 -8.45 -2.08
CA ASN A 191 2.25 -8.19 -0.91
C ASN A 191 1.66 -8.83 0.35
N SER A 192 0.38 -8.59 0.60
CA SER A 192 -0.33 -9.06 1.78
C SER A 192 -0.43 -10.59 1.81
N PHE A 193 -0.73 -11.20 0.66
CA PHE A 193 -0.82 -12.65 0.52
C PHE A 193 0.53 -13.34 0.80
N PHE A 194 1.62 -12.90 0.18
CA PHE A 194 2.93 -13.52 0.38
C PHE A 194 3.46 -13.33 1.81
N TYR A 195 3.16 -12.18 2.43
CA TYR A 195 3.43 -11.97 3.84
C TYR A 195 2.67 -12.96 4.72
N SER A 196 1.38 -13.19 4.42
CA SER A 196 0.50 -14.08 5.21
C SER A 196 0.87 -15.55 5.13
N VAL A 197 1.41 -16.01 4.00
CA VAL A 197 1.84 -17.41 3.80
C VAL A 197 3.33 -17.63 4.14
N GLY A 198 3.97 -16.70 4.86
CA GLY A 198 5.35 -16.82 5.30
C GLY A 198 6.39 -16.82 4.18
N LYS A 199 6.03 -16.33 3.00
CA LYS A 199 6.94 -16.16 1.87
C LYS A 199 7.57 -14.76 1.88
N ASP A 200 8.22 -14.42 2.99
CA ASP A 200 8.78 -13.08 3.26
C ASP A 200 9.64 -12.53 2.13
N LYS A 201 10.43 -13.39 1.46
CA LYS A 201 11.28 -12.95 0.34
C LYS A 201 10.50 -12.35 -0.82
N TYR A 202 9.35 -12.93 -1.17
CA TYR A 202 8.49 -12.42 -2.25
C TYR A 202 7.84 -11.08 -1.84
N SER A 203 7.35 -11.00 -0.61
CA SER A 203 6.77 -9.77 -0.06
C SER A 203 7.82 -8.66 0.02
N LEU A 204 9.00 -8.95 0.58
CA LEU A 204 10.11 -7.99 0.68
C LEU A 204 10.54 -7.49 -0.70
N PHE A 205 10.69 -8.38 -1.66
CA PHE A 205 11.04 -7.99 -3.02
C PHE A 205 10.02 -6.99 -3.59
N MET A 206 8.72 -7.30 -3.51
CA MET A 206 7.67 -6.41 -4.03
C MET A 206 7.64 -5.05 -3.32
N ILE A 207 7.83 -5.04 -1.99
CA ILE A 207 7.78 -3.81 -1.19
C ILE A 207 8.95 -2.88 -1.52
N TYR A 208 10.16 -3.42 -1.65
CA TYR A 208 11.36 -2.63 -1.84
C TYR A 208 11.73 -2.39 -3.30
N PHE A 209 11.29 -3.23 -4.22
CA PHE A 209 11.56 -3.11 -5.65
C PHE A 209 11.00 -1.82 -6.25
N ASP A 210 9.80 -1.42 -5.83
CA ASP A 210 9.18 -0.17 -6.26
C ASP A 210 10.02 1.07 -5.84
N PRO A 211 10.19 1.37 -4.54
CA PRO A 211 10.81 2.61 -4.12
C PRO A 211 12.34 2.65 -4.33
N LEU A 212 13.02 1.51 -4.39
CA LEU A 212 14.47 1.50 -4.53
C LEU A 212 14.96 1.33 -5.96
N ILE A 213 14.18 0.73 -6.85
CA ILE A 213 14.61 0.40 -8.20
C ILE A 213 13.67 1.02 -9.23
N MET A 214 12.40 0.66 -9.21
CA MET A 214 11.48 1.03 -10.30
C MET A 214 11.20 2.53 -10.34
N THR A 215 10.78 3.11 -9.24
CA THR A 215 10.48 4.54 -9.19
C THR A 215 11.70 5.42 -9.45
N PRO A 216 12.88 5.21 -8.83
CA PRO A 216 14.07 6.00 -9.17
C PRO A 216 14.48 5.89 -10.64
N LEU A 217 14.37 4.70 -11.23
CA LEU A 217 14.71 4.48 -12.64
C LEU A 217 13.73 5.21 -13.56
N THR A 218 12.43 5.01 -13.36
CA THR A 218 11.40 5.59 -14.21
C THR A 218 11.31 7.11 -14.08
N ILE A 219 11.48 7.66 -12.86
CA ILE A 219 11.40 9.11 -12.63
C ILE A 219 12.61 9.87 -13.15
N VAL A 220 13.73 9.18 -13.41
CA VAL A 220 14.89 9.78 -14.08
C VAL A 220 14.75 9.73 -15.59
N ILE A 221 14.15 8.67 -16.14
CA ILE A 221 14.07 8.43 -17.58
C ILE A 221 12.85 9.12 -18.19
N LEU A 222 11.65 8.89 -17.65
CA LEU A 222 10.40 9.35 -18.27
C LEU A 222 10.28 10.88 -18.38
N PRO A 223 10.66 11.68 -17.38
CA PRO A 223 10.59 13.12 -17.50
C PRO A 223 11.58 13.71 -18.54
N ARG A 224 12.64 12.99 -18.87
CA ARG A 224 13.55 13.43 -19.95
C ARG A 224 12.96 13.24 -21.33
N ILE A 225 11.99 12.33 -21.49
CA ILE A 225 11.34 12.01 -22.77
C ILE A 225 10.03 12.79 -22.90
N PHE A 226 9.22 12.82 -21.86
CA PHE A 226 7.86 13.35 -21.84
C PHE A 226 7.71 14.65 -21.03
N GLY A 227 8.81 15.24 -20.54
CA GLY A 227 8.74 16.44 -19.70
C GLY A 227 7.96 16.19 -18.41
N LEU A 228 7.10 17.12 -18.03
CA LEU A 228 6.31 17.05 -16.81
C LEU A 228 5.35 15.86 -16.80
N ASP A 229 4.76 15.50 -17.94
CA ASP A 229 3.86 14.34 -18.05
C ASP A 229 4.58 13.02 -17.73
N GLY A 230 5.89 12.94 -18.00
CA GLY A 230 6.70 11.81 -17.62
C GLY A 230 6.69 11.52 -16.10
N ILE A 231 6.51 12.57 -15.27
CA ILE A 231 6.40 12.41 -13.81
C ILE A 231 5.08 11.72 -13.45
N TRP A 232 3.97 12.16 -14.09
CA TRP A 232 2.65 11.58 -13.86
C TRP A 232 2.56 10.12 -14.33
N ILE A 233 3.16 9.84 -15.49
CA ILE A 233 3.22 8.50 -16.09
C ILE A 233 4.10 7.55 -15.27
N THR A 234 5.10 8.05 -14.54
CA THR A 234 6.00 7.23 -13.72
C THR A 234 5.23 6.26 -12.82
N ALA A 235 4.25 6.75 -12.08
CA ALA A 235 3.46 5.93 -11.17
C ALA A 235 2.67 4.83 -11.90
N VAL A 236 2.14 5.14 -13.09
CA VAL A 236 1.38 4.18 -13.92
C VAL A 236 2.29 3.08 -14.42
N VAL A 237 3.43 3.44 -15.01
CA VAL A 237 4.41 2.49 -15.56
C VAL A 237 4.97 1.58 -14.46
N THR A 238 5.31 2.16 -13.31
CA THR A 238 5.84 1.39 -12.19
C THR A 238 4.82 0.37 -11.69
N GLN A 239 3.57 0.77 -11.48
CA GLN A 239 2.52 -0.14 -11.03
C GLN A 239 2.19 -1.20 -12.09
N PHE A 240 2.27 -0.88 -13.38
CA PHE A 240 2.12 -1.85 -14.46
C PHE A 240 3.21 -2.91 -14.44
N ILE A 241 4.48 -2.52 -14.31
CA ILE A 241 5.61 -3.46 -14.22
C ILE A 241 5.47 -4.35 -12.98
N LEU A 242 5.11 -3.76 -11.83
CA LEU A 242 4.86 -4.51 -10.60
C LEU A 242 3.74 -5.56 -10.76
N ASN A 243 2.71 -5.27 -11.56
CA ASN A 243 1.66 -6.26 -11.86
C ASN A 243 2.21 -7.45 -12.64
N ILE A 244 3.07 -7.23 -13.64
CA ILE A 244 3.71 -8.32 -14.39
C ILE A 244 4.52 -9.20 -13.44
N VAL A 245 5.30 -8.59 -12.56
CA VAL A 245 6.06 -9.30 -11.52
C VAL A 245 5.13 -10.07 -10.58
N ALA A 246 4.03 -9.46 -10.13
CA ALA A 246 3.04 -10.10 -9.25
C ALA A 246 2.41 -11.35 -9.90
N PHE A 247 2.03 -11.27 -11.17
CA PHE A 247 1.54 -12.44 -11.92
C PHE A 247 2.58 -13.55 -12.02
N GLY A 248 3.84 -13.21 -12.31
CA GLY A 248 4.94 -14.17 -12.34
C GLY A 248 5.15 -14.87 -11.00
N MET A 249 5.06 -14.10 -9.89
CA MET A 249 5.16 -14.66 -8.54
C MET A 249 3.99 -15.59 -8.20
N PHE A 250 2.76 -15.22 -8.54
CA PHE A 250 1.60 -16.08 -8.32
C PHE A 250 1.71 -17.38 -9.14
N ALA A 251 2.15 -17.31 -10.39
CA ALA A 251 2.36 -18.50 -11.22
C ALA A 251 3.45 -19.42 -10.65
N SER A 252 4.54 -18.86 -10.16
CA SER A 252 5.61 -19.61 -9.48
C SER A 252 5.12 -20.28 -8.20
N HIS A 253 4.38 -19.55 -7.37
CA HIS A 253 3.81 -20.09 -6.13
C HIS A 253 2.79 -21.20 -6.39
N GLU A 254 1.97 -21.06 -7.42
CA GLU A 254 1.00 -22.10 -7.81
C GLU A 254 1.71 -23.41 -8.21
N ARG A 255 2.81 -23.32 -8.96
CA ARG A 255 3.62 -24.49 -9.30
C ARG A 255 4.21 -25.17 -8.06
N GLN A 256 4.66 -24.38 -7.07
CA GLN A 256 5.18 -24.90 -5.80
C GLN A 256 4.08 -25.61 -5.00
N MET A 257 2.89 -25.03 -4.90
CA MET A 257 1.77 -25.65 -4.19
C MET A 257 1.35 -26.98 -4.82
N LYS A 258 1.28 -27.06 -6.15
CA LYS A 258 0.97 -28.33 -6.85
C LYS A 258 2.00 -29.41 -6.59
N ARG A 259 3.28 -29.06 -6.50
CA ARG A 259 4.34 -30.02 -6.12
C ARG A 259 4.16 -30.54 -4.69
N MET A 260 3.92 -29.66 -3.73
CA MET A 260 3.67 -30.04 -2.33
C MET A 260 2.42 -30.92 -2.17
N GLU A 261 1.35 -30.65 -2.93
CA GLU A 261 0.16 -31.49 -2.97
C GLU A 261 0.46 -32.90 -3.51
N ALA A 262 1.23 -33.00 -4.60
CA ALA A 262 1.64 -34.28 -5.19
C ALA A 262 2.52 -35.09 -4.22
N GLU A 263 3.48 -34.45 -3.56
CA GLU A 263 4.32 -35.08 -2.55
C GLU A 263 3.50 -35.59 -1.35
N LYS A 264 2.54 -34.81 -0.86
CA LYS A 264 1.63 -35.22 0.23
C LYS A 264 0.75 -36.40 -0.17
N ALA A 265 0.28 -36.44 -1.40
CA ALA A 265 -0.51 -37.54 -1.93
C ALA A 265 0.31 -38.86 -2.08
N LEU A 266 1.61 -38.74 -2.33
CA LEU A 266 2.53 -39.88 -2.40
C LEU A 266 2.93 -40.39 -1.02
N ALA A 267 3.11 -39.50 -0.05
CA ALA A 267 3.47 -39.84 1.34
C ALA A 267 2.31 -40.42 2.17
N GLY A 268 1.06 -40.20 1.72
CA GLY A 268 -0.15 -40.73 2.37
C GLY A 268 -0.62 -42.08 1.80
N LYS A 269 0.14 -42.63 0.83
CA LYS A 269 0.00 -44.00 0.33
C LYS A 269 1.07 -44.90 0.96
#